data_3a18f21865abb98674eb8d3fd3c2f6dc
#
_entry.id   3a18f21865abb98674eb8d3fd3c2f6dc
#
_cell.length_a   1.000
_cell.length_b   1.000
_cell.length_c   1.000
_cell.angle_alpha   90.00
_cell.angle_beta   90.00
_cell.angle_gamma   90.00
#
_symmetry.space_group_name_H-M   'P 1'
#
loop_
_entity.id
_entity.type
_entity.pdbx_description
1 polymer ?
#
loop_
_entity_poly.entity_id
_entity_poly.type
_entity_poly.pdbx_seq_one_letter_code
_entity_poly.pdbx_strand_id
1 'polypeptide(L)'
;MNVTFLIGNGFDLGIGLKTTYLDFYNVYCKTTMEDSWGIKRFKSELQDNYENWSDFEAAFGEYASNLYDSRQYLEMFEDFVIKFSDYLKNEEKNFDSSKIEFIQKSMKKALVSYYDIRPEDKEQLLRLIGSNKVYFDFVSFNYTRCLDTCLKILCKQVNYDNQIKGYISNVVHMHGYTEDNMIMGVNDISQIKNSGFSENLDVTEEIVKPLQNQVIRMNFDNRATRIIKGSSIICVYGMSIGVTDKKWWKLIMDWLQENSARHLIVLQHKEGTRFTFRWNRLVKEVRAKLFLYGNIPEEKQSDLVSRIHIEFNHDIFAMNLRKQDTDENMQPVKA
;
A
#
# COMPACT_ATOMS: atom_id res chain seq x y z
N MET A 1 -6.03 8.54 -22.54
CA MET A 1 -5.12 7.53 -22.01
C MET A 1 -5.32 7.42 -20.51
N ASN A 2 -5.35 6.22 -19.95
CA ASN A 2 -5.55 6.03 -18.51
C ASN A 2 -4.22 5.67 -17.85
N VAL A 3 -3.89 6.38 -16.75
CA VAL A 3 -2.75 6.10 -15.88
C VAL A 3 -3.29 5.77 -14.50
N THR A 4 -2.97 4.58 -14.00
CA THR A 4 -3.44 4.14 -12.69
C THR A 4 -2.29 4.12 -11.69
N PHE A 5 -2.48 4.83 -10.58
CA PHE A 5 -1.59 4.75 -9.44
C PHE A 5 -2.09 3.68 -8.46
N LEU A 6 -1.24 2.71 -8.16
CA LEU A 6 -1.43 1.78 -7.05
C LEU A 6 -0.64 2.33 -5.87
N ILE A 7 -1.35 2.75 -4.83
CA ILE A 7 -0.79 3.48 -3.70
C ILE A 7 -0.79 2.59 -2.46
N GLY A 8 0.39 2.35 -1.91
CA GLY A 8 0.56 1.69 -0.62
C GLY A 8 1.02 2.63 0.47
N ASN A 9 1.37 2.08 1.63
CA ASN A 9 1.71 2.82 2.84
C ASN A 9 2.87 3.83 2.68
N GLY A 10 3.72 3.66 1.67
CA GLY A 10 4.76 4.64 1.35
C GLY A 10 4.22 6.04 1.05
N PHE A 11 2.95 6.19 0.66
CA PHE A 11 2.30 7.50 0.55
C PHE A 11 2.13 8.16 1.92
N ASP A 12 1.57 7.45 2.88
CA ASP A 12 1.36 7.97 4.24
C ASP A 12 2.69 8.31 4.92
N LEU A 13 3.71 7.47 4.72
CA LEU A 13 5.07 7.76 5.18
C LEU A 13 5.66 8.99 4.48
N GLY A 14 5.44 9.15 3.17
CA GLY A 14 5.92 10.29 2.38
C GLY A 14 5.30 11.62 2.80
N ILE A 15 4.09 11.62 3.36
CA ILE A 15 3.46 12.80 3.95
C ILE A 15 3.82 13.00 5.42
N GLY A 16 4.66 12.13 6.00
CA GLY A 16 5.22 12.25 7.34
C GLY A 16 4.43 11.54 8.45
N LEU A 17 3.43 10.71 8.12
CA LEU A 17 2.70 9.93 9.10
C LEU A 17 3.48 8.69 9.52
N LYS A 18 3.25 8.23 10.74
CA LYS A 18 3.83 7.01 11.33
C LYS A 18 2.82 5.88 11.21
N THR A 19 2.74 5.26 10.06
CA THR A 19 1.71 4.26 9.74
C THR A 19 2.26 2.87 9.46
N THR A 20 3.52 2.60 9.84
CA THR A 20 4.07 1.25 9.77
C THR A 20 3.54 0.37 10.91
N TYR A 21 3.51 -0.94 10.71
CA TYR A 21 3.24 -1.87 11.80
C TYR A 21 4.22 -1.70 12.96
N LEU A 22 5.50 -1.42 12.67
CA LEU A 22 6.50 -1.18 13.70
C LEU A 22 6.18 0.05 14.57
N ASP A 23 5.72 1.16 13.94
CA ASP A 23 5.28 2.34 14.67
C ASP A 23 4.12 1.99 15.63
N PHE A 24 3.17 1.18 15.14
CA PHE A 24 2.04 0.71 15.92
C PHE A 24 2.47 -0.23 17.06
N TYR A 25 3.37 -1.18 16.82
CA TYR A 25 3.83 -2.11 17.86
C TYR A 25 4.44 -1.41 19.06
N ASN A 26 5.14 -0.30 18.86
CA ASN A 26 5.70 0.51 19.94
C ASN A 26 4.63 1.05 20.93
N VAL A 27 3.39 1.11 20.48
CA VAL A 27 2.23 1.53 21.30
C VAL A 27 1.42 0.31 21.74
N TYR A 28 1.11 -0.61 20.83
CA TYR A 28 0.25 -1.76 21.05
C TYR A 28 0.81 -2.78 22.05
N CYS A 29 2.12 -3.04 22.01
CA CYS A 29 2.74 -4.05 22.86
C CYS A 29 2.77 -3.68 24.36
N LYS A 30 2.37 -2.45 24.71
CA LYS A 30 2.18 -2.08 26.12
C LYS A 30 0.96 -2.82 26.66
N THR A 31 1.20 -3.78 27.58
CA THR A 31 0.12 -4.55 28.21
C THR A 31 -0.67 -3.69 29.21
N THR A 32 -1.97 -3.93 29.28
CA THR A 32 -2.88 -3.31 30.27
C THR A 32 -3.44 -4.38 31.21
N MET A 33 -4.12 -3.92 32.30
CA MET A 33 -4.79 -4.86 33.20
C MET A 33 -5.99 -5.56 32.54
N GLU A 34 -6.60 -4.90 31.57
CA GLU A 34 -7.78 -5.39 30.84
C GLU A 34 -7.45 -6.45 29.79
N ASP A 35 -6.17 -6.53 29.37
CA ASP A 35 -5.75 -7.54 28.37
C ASP A 35 -5.95 -8.96 28.94
N SER A 36 -6.56 -9.83 28.17
CA SER A 36 -6.64 -11.25 28.47
C SER A 36 -5.25 -11.90 28.47
N TRP A 37 -5.16 -13.12 29.03
CA TRP A 37 -3.89 -13.86 28.99
C TRP A 37 -3.42 -14.10 27.56
N GLY A 38 -4.34 -14.41 26.64
CA GLY A 38 -4.04 -14.60 25.23
C GLY A 38 -3.46 -13.35 24.57
N ILE A 39 -4.11 -12.20 24.78
CA ILE A 39 -3.64 -10.90 24.26
C ILE A 39 -2.26 -10.55 24.85
N LYS A 40 -2.04 -10.74 26.15
CA LYS A 40 -0.72 -10.49 26.77
C LYS A 40 0.39 -11.33 26.16
N ARG A 41 0.11 -12.64 25.93
CA ARG A 41 1.04 -13.54 25.25
C ARG A 41 1.34 -13.11 23.82
N PHE A 42 0.32 -12.70 23.09
CA PHE A 42 0.44 -12.23 21.71
C PHE A 42 1.27 -10.94 21.63
N LYS A 43 1.01 -9.98 22.52
CA LYS A 43 1.81 -8.75 22.63
C LYS A 43 3.29 -9.02 22.96
N SER A 44 3.58 -10.00 23.82
CA SER A 44 4.95 -10.43 24.10
C SER A 44 5.62 -11.03 22.86
N GLU A 45 4.91 -11.89 22.13
CA GLU A 45 5.40 -12.47 20.87
C GLU A 45 5.76 -11.39 19.84
N LEU A 46 4.89 -10.40 19.65
CA LEU A 46 5.17 -9.26 18.76
C LEU A 46 6.38 -8.46 19.19
N GLN A 47 6.57 -8.26 20.50
CA GLN A 47 7.69 -7.49 21.06
C GLN A 47 9.01 -8.24 20.92
N ASP A 48 9.01 -9.55 21.16
CA ASP A 48 10.22 -10.37 21.14
C ASP A 48 10.69 -10.71 19.73
N ASN A 49 9.78 -10.75 18.76
CA ASN A 49 10.02 -11.22 17.39
C ASN A 49 9.54 -10.25 16.30
N TYR A 50 9.54 -8.94 16.57
CA TYR A 50 8.95 -7.91 15.71
C TYR A 50 9.43 -7.96 14.25
N GLU A 51 10.64 -8.41 13.97
CA GLU A 51 11.17 -8.55 12.61
C GLU A 51 10.37 -9.55 11.76
N ASN A 52 9.86 -10.62 12.40
CA ASN A 52 9.02 -11.63 11.76
C ASN A 52 7.60 -11.10 11.47
N TRP A 53 7.21 -10.02 12.12
CA TRP A 53 5.90 -9.39 12.04
C TRP A 53 5.87 -8.13 11.15
N SER A 54 6.86 -7.95 10.30
CA SER A 54 6.92 -6.83 9.35
C SER A 54 5.76 -6.84 8.34
N ASP A 55 5.24 -8.05 8.01
CA ASP A 55 3.97 -8.28 7.32
C ASP A 55 3.04 -8.97 8.31
N PHE A 56 2.26 -8.19 9.05
CA PHE A 56 1.35 -8.69 10.09
C PHE A 56 0.40 -9.77 9.54
N GLU A 57 -0.17 -9.53 8.39
CA GLU A 57 -1.21 -10.40 7.84
C GLU A 57 -0.67 -11.81 7.52
N ALA A 58 0.50 -11.87 6.88
CA ALA A 58 1.17 -13.15 6.63
C ALA A 58 1.60 -13.83 7.94
N ALA A 59 2.23 -13.07 8.84
CA ALA A 59 2.71 -13.58 10.12
C ALA A 59 1.57 -14.09 11.01
N PHE A 60 0.41 -13.42 11.01
CA PHE A 60 -0.74 -13.84 11.79
C PHE A 60 -1.35 -15.16 11.27
N GLY A 61 -1.36 -15.34 9.94
CA GLY A 61 -1.72 -16.62 9.33
C GLY A 61 -0.81 -17.77 9.74
N GLU A 62 0.50 -17.55 9.79
CA GLU A 62 1.50 -18.51 10.28
C GLU A 62 1.35 -18.78 11.79
N TYR A 63 1.09 -17.73 12.58
CA TYR A 63 0.93 -17.82 14.05
C TYR A 63 -0.22 -18.73 14.48
N ALA A 64 -1.23 -18.89 13.64
CA ALA A 64 -2.32 -19.85 13.86
C ALA A 64 -1.82 -21.26 14.24
N SER A 65 -0.66 -21.68 13.71
CA SER A 65 -0.05 -22.99 14.00
C SER A 65 0.35 -23.16 15.48
N ASN A 66 0.53 -22.08 16.22
CA ASN A 66 0.93 -22.08 17.63
C ASN A 66 -0.26 -22.09 18.61
N LEU A 67 -1.49 -22.14 18.09
CA LEU A 67 -2.71 -22.02 18.86
C LEU A 67 -3.60 -23.26 18.71
N TYR A 68 -4.38 -23.52 19.75
CA TYR A 68 -5.33 -24.65 19.79
C TYR A 68 -6.79 -24.20 19.89
N ASP A 69 -7.04 -22.93 20.24
CA ASP A 69 -8.37 -22.36 20.44
C ASP A 69 -8.62 -21.25 19.41
N SER A 70 -9.60 -21.49 18.54
CA SER A 70 -10.00 -20.55 17.49
C SER A 70 -10.61 -19.26 18.05
N ARG A 71 -11.29 -19.32 19.21
CA ARG A 71 -11.85 -18.14 19.87
C ARG A 71 -10.74 -17.21 20.35
N GLN A 72 -9.68 -17.79 20.94
CA GLN A 72 -8.51 -17.00 21.35
C GLN A 72 -7.80 -16.38 20.15
N TYR A 73 -7.74 -17.08 19.02
CA TYR A 73 -7.18 -16.57 17.77
C TYR A 73 -7.97 -15.38 17.25
N LEU A 74 -9.30 -15.47 17.22
CA LEU A 74 -10.18 -14.37 16.83
C LEU A 74 -10.11 -13.19 17.80
N GLU A 75 -10.09 -13.42 19.11
CA GLU A 75 -9.94 -12.38 20.12
C GLU A 75 -8.65 -11.57 19.92
N MET A 76 -7.52 -12.23 19.62
CA MET A 76 -6.26 -11.55 19.33
C MET A 76 -6.33 -10.72 18.05
N PHE A 77 -6.98 -11.26 17.01
CA PHE A 77 -7.16 -10.57 15.75
C PHE A 77 -8.03 -9.32 15.90
N GLU A 78 -9.18 -9.48 16.56
CA GLU A 78 -10.13 -8.38 16.81
C GLU A 78 -9.49 -7.26 17.63
N ASP A 79 -8.82 -7.59 18.76
CA ASP A 79 -8.11 -6.61 19.57
C ASP A 79 -7.06 -5.85 18.76
N PHE A 80 -6.28 -6.58 17.95
CA PHE A 80 -5.27 -5.96 17.09
C PHE A 80 -5.89 -5.00 16.07
N VAL A 81 -6.90 -5.44 15.34
CA VAL A 81 -7.55 -4.65 14.27
C VAL A 81 -8.19 -3.38 14.85
N ILE A 82 -8.90 -3.49 15.98
CA ILE A 82 -9.52 -2.33 16.66
C ILE A 82 -8.45 -1.33 17.08
N LYS A 83 -7.42 -1.78 17.78
CA LYS A 83 -6.34 -0.92 18.27
C LYS A 83 -5.53 -0.30 17.14
N PHE A 84 -5.29 -1.05 16.05
CA PHE A 84 -4.61 -0.54 14.87
C PHE A 84 -5.45 0.52 14.13
N SER A 85 -6.75 0.28 13.99
CA SER A 85 -7.69 1.26 13.45
C SER A 85 -7.65 2.58 14.25
N ASP A 86 -7.74 2.50 15.58
CA ASP A 86 -7.69 3.67 16.45
C ASP A 86 -6.34 4.40 16.39
N TYR A 87 -5.25 3.65 16.31
CA TYR A 87 -3.92 4.20 16.10
C TYR A 87 -3.82 4.99 14.79
N LEU A 88 -4.26 4.40 13.67
CA LEU A 88 -4.25 5.05 12.36
C LEU A 88 -5.15 6.29 12.32
N LYS A 89 -6.33 6.26 12.96
CA LYS A 89 -7.20 7.45 13.11
C LYS A 89 -6.48 8.58 13.84
N ASN A 90 -5.70 8.26 14.87
CA ASN A 90 -4.93 9.25 15.61
C ASN A 90 -3.76 9.79 14.77
N GLU A 91 -3.07 8.92 14.01
CA GLU A 91 -2.05 9.39 13.08
C GLU A 91 -2.63 10.27 11.97
N GLU A 92 -3.80 9.95 11.47
CA GLU A 92 -4.48 10.77 10.45
C GLU A 92 -4.80 12.20 10.94
N LYS A 93 -5.09 12.39 12.23
CA LYS A 93 -5.27 13.73 12.83
C LYS A 93 -4.00 14.58 12.78
N ASN A 94 -2.83 13.96 12.69
CA ASN A 94 -1.55 14.63 12.54
C ASN A 94 -1.29 15.14 11.12
N PHE A 95 -2.13 14.77 10.15
CA PHE A 95 -2.06 15.28 8.79
C PHE A 95 -2.49 16.73 8.73
N ASP A 96 -1.62 17.61 8.21
CA ASP A 96 -1.89 19.05 8.07
C ASP A 96 -2.49 19.37 6.69
N SER A 97 -3.80 19.26 6.59
CA SER A 97 -4.55 19.60 5.37
C SER A 97 -4.69 21.11 5.12
N SER A 98 -4.26 21.97 6.05
CA SER A 98 -4.32 23.43 5.90
C SER A 98 -3.32 23.97 4.89
N LYS A 99 -2.25 23.23 4.58
CA LYS A 99 -1.21 23.59 3.60
C LYS A 99 -1.68 23.43 2.14
N ILE A 100 -2.83 24.01 1.81
CA ILE A 100 -3.55 23.81 0.54
C ILE A 100 -2.67 24.04 -0.69
N GLU A 101 -2.02 25.20 -0.79
CA GLU A 101 -1.18 25.54 -1.95
C GLU A 101 0.02 24.61 -2.12
N PHE A 102 0.63 24.21 -1.00
CA PHE A 102 1.75 23.27 -1.02
C PHE A 102 1.29 21.89 -1.47
N ILE A 103 0.15 21.39 -0.96
CA ILE A 103 -0.44 20.11 -1.39
C ILE A 103 -0.77 20.16 -2.87
N GLN A 104 -1.43 21.20 -3.35
CA GLN A 104 -1.76 21.35 -4.77
C GLN A 104 -0.52 21.31 -5.66
N LYS A 105 0.52 22.07 -5.31
CA LYS A 105 1.77 22.12 -6.06
C LYS A 105 2.47 20.77 -6.08
N SER A 106 2.56 20.11 -4.94
CA SER A 106 3.24 18.82 -4.80
C SER A 106 2.50 17.69 -5.53
N MET A 107 1.17 17.63 -5.37
CA MET A 107 0.35 16.65 -6.09
C MET A 107 0.39 16.87 -7.62
N LYS A 108 0.34 18.13 -8.09
CA LYS A 108 0.53 18.43 -9.52
C LYS A 108 1.88 17.93 -10.00
N LYS A 109 2.95 18.22 -9.25
CA LYS A 109 4.31 17.77 -9.58
C LYS A 109 4.36 16.22 -9.64
N ALA A 110 3.79 15.51 -8.68
CA ALA A 110 3.75 14.06 -8.67
C ALA A 110 3.11 13.49 -9.95
N LEU A 111 1.96 14.04 -10.35
CA LEU A 111 1.22 13.61 -11.53
C LEU A 111 1.90 13.96 -12.87
N VAL A 112 2.90 14.81 -12.88
CA VAL A 112 3.70 15.14 -14.07
C VAL A 112 5.11 14.55 -14.03
N SER A 113 5.55 13.99 -12.91
CA SER A 113 6.89 13.45 -12.73
C SER A 113 6.97 11.94 -12.51
N TYR A 114 5.85 11.23 -12.51
CA TYR A 114 5.85 9.77 -12.32
C TYR A 114 6.65 9.01 -13.39
N TYR A 115 6.79 9.59 -14.58
CA TYR A 115 7.60 9.07 -15.68
C TYR A 115 8.99 9.73 -15.76
N ASP A 116 9.35 10.62 -14.83
CA ASP A 116 10.66 11.27 -14.77
C ASP A 116 11.69 10.36 -14.10
N ILE A 117 11.88 9.24 -14.74
CA ILE A 117 12.77 8.15 -14.37
C ILE A 117 14.03 8.17 -15.25
N ARG A 118 14.62 7.03 -15.53
CA ARG A 118 15.81 6.98 -16.41
C ARG A 118 15.54 7.57 -17.78
N PRO A 119 16.55 8.21 -18.43
CA PRO A 119 16.34 8.93 -19.68
C PRO A 119 15.68 8.11 -20.79
N GLU A 120 16.11 6.85 -21.00
CA GLU A 120 15.58 5.97 -22.04
C GLU A 120 14.12 5.57 -21.76
N ASP A 121 13.83 5.20 -20.51
CA ASP A 121 12.49 4.85 -20.05
C ASP A 121 11.55 6.06 -20.13
N LYS A 122 12.03 7.23 -19.71
CA LYS A 122 11.30 8.50 -19.79
C LYS A 122 10.91 8.82 -21.23
N GLU A 123 11.84 8.71 -22.17
CA GLU A 123 11.58 8.98 -23.57
C GLU A 123 10.51 8.03 -24.16
N GLN A 124 10.58 6.75 -23.81
CA GLN A 124 9.59 5.76 -24.22
C GLN A 124 8.19 6.11 -23.69
N LEU A 125 8.08 6.45 -22.40
CA LEU A 125 6.82 6.83 -21.77
C LEU A 125 6.26 8.14 -22.36
N LEU A 126 7.11 9.14 -22.60
CA LEU A 126 6.69 10.39 -23.23
C LEU A 126 6.13 10.20 -24.62
N ARG A 127 6.71 9.32 -25.43
CA ARG A 127 6.15 8.97 -26.75
C ARG A 127 4.76 8.34 -26.62
N LEU A 128 4.53 7.49 -25.61
CA LEU A 128 3.23 6.89 -25.35
C LEU A 128 2.20 7.92 -24.89
N ILE A 129 2.58 8.81 -23.99
CA ILE A 129 1.71 9.87 -23.46
C ILE A 129 1.33 10.83 -24.59
N GLY A 130 2.31 11.27 -25.39
CA GLY A 130 2.10 12.17 -26.53
C GLY A 130 1.27 13.41 -26.14
N SER A 131 0.34 13.80 -27.01
CA SER A 131 -0.62 14.89 -26.78
C SER A 131 -1.97 14.44 -26.22
N ASN A 132 -2.06 13.22 -25.70
CA ASN A 132 -3.31 12.65 -25.23
C ASN A 132 -3.81 13.34 -23.94
N LYS A 133 -5.13 13.39 -23.78
CA LYS A 133 -5.73 13.63 -22.46
C LYS A 133 -5.40 12.45 -21.56
N VAL A 134 -4.92 12.73 -20.34
CA VAL A 134 -4.58 11.71 -19.35
C VAL A 134 -5.64 11.66 -18.28
N TYR A 135 -6.17 10.48 -18.02
CA TYR A 135 -7.08 10.22 -16.91
C TYR A 135 -6.33 9.45 -15.84
N PHE A 136 -6.30 10.01 -14.64
CA PHE A 136 -5.65 9.41 -13.48
C PHE A 136 -6.65 8.68 -12.62
N ASP A 137 -6.42 7.40 -12.43
CA ASP A 137 -7.14 6.55 -11.51
C ASP A 137 -6.22 6.21 -10.32
N PHE A 138 -6.80 6.04 -9.14
CA PHE A 138 -6.09 5.67 -7.92
C PHE A 138 -6.72 4.43 -7.31
N VAL A 139 -5.89 3.43 -7.03
CA VAL A 139 -6.24 2.24 -6.25
C VAL A 139 -5.36 2.25 -5.02
N SER A 140 -5.96 2.57 -3.87
CA SER A 140 -5.27 2.68 -2.60
C SER A 140 -5.40 1.40 -1.78
N PHE A 141 -4.28 0.97 -1.22
CA PHE A 141 -4.19 -0.12 -0.24
C PHE A 141 -4.04 0.41 1.19
N ASN A 142 -4.06 1.74 1.36
CA ASN A 142 -4.01 2.40 2.66
C ASN A 142 -5.38 2.47 3.29
N TYR A 143 -5.41 2.49 4.62
CA TYR A 143 -6.64 2.63 5.42
C TYR A 143 -7.01 4.09 5.69
N THR A 144 -6.06 5.03 5.51
CA THR A 144 -6.26 6.46 5.79
C THR A 144 -6.97 7.19 4.65
N ARG A 145 -7.60 8.32 4.96
CA ARG A 145 -8.23 9.23 3.98
C ARG A 145 -7.30 10.34 3.49
N CYS A 146 -6.00 10.27 3.82
CA CYS A 146 -5.06 11.34 3.48
C CYS A 146 -4.91 11.53 1.97
N LEU A 147 -4.86 10.43 1.20
CA LEU A 147 -4.84 10.50 -0.26
C LEU A 147 -6.09 11.19 -0.82
N ASP A 148 -7.29 10.81 -0.34
CA ASP A 148 -8.56 11.43 -0.77
C ASP A 148 -8.56 12.93 -0.51
N THR A 149 -8.07 13.34 0.65
CA THR A 149 -7.97 14.75 1.04
C THR A 149 -7.01 15.50 0.10
N CYS A 150 -5.84 14.94 -0.19
CA CYS A 150 -4.90 15.52 -1.15
C CYS A 150 -5.52 15.64 -2.56
N LEU A 151 -6.23 14.61 -3.02
CA LEU A 151 -6.89 14.62 -4.33
C LEU A 151 -8.07 15.61 -4.41
N LYS A 152 -8.83 15.76 -3.32
CA LYS A 152 -9.89 16.79 -3.22
C LYS A 152 -9.30 18.20 -3.28
N ILE A 153 -8.20 18.45 -2.57
CA ILE A 153 -7.47 19.73 -2.57
C ILE A 153 -6.91 20.04 -3.96
N LEU A 154 -6.38 19.04 -4.66
CA LEU A 154 -5.82 19.20 -6.00
C LEU A 154 -6.86 19.66 -7.03
N CYS A 155 -8.16 19.41 -6.81
CA CYS A 155 -9.22 19.55 -7.79
C CYS A 155 -9.15 18.52 -8.94
N LYS A 156 -10.23 18.46 -9.73
CA LYS A 156 -10.38 17.38 -10.73
C LYS A 156 -9.49 17.53 -11.98
N GLN A 157 -8.87 18.69 -12.19
CA GLN A 157 -8.11 18.96 -13.41
C GLN A 157 -6.68 19.40 -13.09
N VAL A 158 -5.73 18.75 -13.77
CA VAL A 158 -4.30 19.06 -13.71
C VAL A 158 -3.84 19.49 -15.09
N ASN A 159 -3.27 20.69 -15.22
CA ASN A 159 -2.69 21.14 -16.47
C ASN A 159 -1.21 20.75 -16.50
N TYR A 160 -0.84 20.00 -17.52
CA TYR A 160 0.55 19.80 -17.93
C TYR A 160 0.96 20.95 -18.87
N ASP A 161 2.17 21.45 -18.72
CA ASP A 161 2.79 22.45 -19.60
C ASP A 161 2.01 22.79 -20.87
N ASN A 162 1.00 23.62 -20.75
CA ASN A 162 0.11 24.17 -21.80
C ASN A 162 -0.48 23.22 -22.84
N GLN A 163 -0.09 21.94 -22.91
CA GLN A 163 -0.50 21.03 -23.98
C GLN A 163 -1.27 19.76 -23.50
N ILE A 164 -0.96 19.24 -22.30
CA ILE A 164 -1.59 18.02 -21.81
C ILE A 164 -2.57 18.35 -20.68
N LYS A 165 -3.81 17.87 -20.78
CA LYS A 165 -4.81 17.99 -19.73
C LYS A 165 -4.93 16.69 -18.99
N GLY A 166 -4.65 16.70 -17.68
CA GLY A 166 -4.86 15.57 -16.78
C GLY A 166 -6.17 15.71 -16.01
N TYR A 167 -6.85 14.60 -15.78
CA TYR A 167 -8.12 14.55 -15.05
C TYR A 167 -8.06 13.44 -14.01
N ILE A 168 -8.46 13.73 -12.78
CA ILE A 168 -8.66 12.70 -11.76
C ILE A 168 -10.03 12.05 -12.02
N SER A 169 -10.01 10.75 -12.21
CA SER A 169 -11.19 9.97 -12.62
C SER A 169 -11.76 9.17 -11.46
N ASN A 170 -11.06 8.15 -10.99
CA ASN A 170 -11.55 7.25 -9.95
C ASN A 170 -10.58 7.16 -8.78
N VAL A 171 -11.13 6.96 -7.57
CA VAL A 171 -10.40 6.56 -6.37
C VAL A 171 -11.10 5.35 -5.77
N VAL A 172 -10.35 4.27 -5.53
CA VAL A 172 -10.86 3.03 -4.93
C VAL A 172 -9.93 2.62 -3.81
N HIS A 173 -10.47 2.40 -2.61
CA HIS A 173 -9.75 1.83 -1.49
C HIS A 173 -10.03 0.34 -1.40
N MET A 174 -8.96 -0.46 -1.42
CA MET A 174 -9.05 -1.93 -1.47
C MET A 174 -9.40 -2.53 -0.11
N HIS A 175 -8.94 -1.88 0.93
CA HIS A 175 -9.05 -2.37 2.31
C HIS A 175 -10.01 -1.53 3.16
N GLY A 176 -10.89 -0.75 2.51
CA GLY A 176 -11.79 0.18 3.22
C GLY A 176 -11.03 1.30 3.92
N TYR A 177 -11.59 1.79 5.02
CA TYR A 177 -11.04 2.90 5.81
C TYR A 177 -11.03 2.55 7.29
N THR A 178 -10.22 3.24 8.06
CA THR A 178 -10.16 3.10 9.53
C THR A 178 -11.51 3.26 10.23
N GLU A 179 -12.42 4.05 9.67
CA GLU A 179 -13.73 4.33 10.27
C GLU A 179 -14.87 3.54 9.62
N ASP A 180 -14.62 2.90 8.49
CA ASP A 180 -15.68 2.27 7.72
C ASP A 180 -15.13 1.10 6.89
N ASN A 181 -15.63 -0.09 7.18
CA ASN A 181 -15.36 -1.31 6.41
C ASN A 181 -13.86 -1.62 6.26
N MET A 182 -13.07 -1.48 7.33
CA MET A 182 -11.66 -1.85 7.34
C MET A 182 -11.52 -3.37 7.12
N ILE A 183 -10.82 -3.76 6.06
CA ILE A 183 -10.59 -5.15 5.67
C ILE A 183 -9.13 -5.47 5.90
N MET A 184 -8.87 -6.35 6.85
CA MET A 184 -7.53 -6.80 7.22
C MET A 184 -7.49 -8.31 7.32
N GLY A 185 -6.33 -8.93 7.07
CA GLY A 185 -6.15 -10.37 7.17
C GLY A 185 -5.45 -10.98 5.96
N VAL A 186 -5.55 -12.31 5.85
CA VAL A 186 -4.91 -13.07 4.77
C VAL A 186 -5.72 -13.02 3.47
N ASN A 187 -5.06 -13.26 2.34
CA ASN A 187 -5.74 -13.27 1.03
C ASN A 187 -6.28 -14.64 0.62
N ASP A 188 -5.83 -15.70 1.29
CA ASP A 188 -6.21 -17.06 0.94
C ASP A 188 -6.26 -17.93 2.20
N ILE A 189 -7.23 -18.84 2.26
CA ILE A 189 -7.41 -19.77 3.38
C ILE A 189 -6.13 -20.59 3.65
N SER A 190 -5.37 -20.95 2.63
CA SER A 190 -4.13 -21.73 2.76
C SER A 190 -3.03 -21.00 3.53
N GLN A 191 -3.16 -19.69 3.74
CA GLN A 191 -2.24 -18.89 4.55
C GLN A 191 -2.47 -19.08 6.05
N ILE A 192 -3.63 -19.60 6.47
CA ILE A 192 -3.92 -19.96 7.87
C ILE A 192 -3.30 -21.32 8.14
N LYS A 193 -2.17 -21.37 8.86
CA LYS A 193 -1.37 -22.59 9.08
C LYS A 193 -1.87 -23.48 10.23
N ASN A 194 -3.17 -23.54 10.41
CA ASN A 194 -3.84 -24.44 11.31
C ASN A 194 -5.09 -25.01 10.60
N SER A 195 -5.10 -26.31 10.35
CA SER A 195 -6.19 -26.95 9.60
C SER A 195 -7.55 -26.81 10.27
N GLY A 196 -7.61 -26.91 11.60
CA GLY A 196 -8.86 -26.72 12.35
C GLY A 196 -9.39 -25.30 12.26
N PHE A 197 -8.49 -24.29 12.11
CA PHE A 197 -8.88 -22.89 11.95
C PHE A 197 -9.25 -22.57 10.49
N SER A 198 -8.52 -23.11 9.53
CA SER A 198 -8.81 -22.91 8.10
C SER A 198 -10.13 -23.58 7.65
N GLU A 199 -10.61 -24.59 8.40
CA GLU A 199 -11.91 -25.23 8.19
C GLU A 199 -13.04 -24.59 9.03
N ASN A 200 -12.71 -23.69 9.95
CA ASN A 200 -13.69 -22.98 10.79
C ASN A 200 -14.24 -21.77 10.03
N LEU A 201 -15.56 -21.74 9.83
CA LEU A 201 -16.25 -20.71 9.06
C LEU A 201 -16.09 -19.32 9.71
N ASP A 202 -16.25 -19.21 11.03
CA ASP A 202 -16.12 -17.93 11.75
C ASP A 202 -14.71 -17.35 11.54
N VAL A 203 -13.67 -18.19 11.65
CA VAL A 203 -12.28 -17.77 11.43
C VAL A 203 -12.05 -17.30 9.99
N THR A 204 -12.55 -18.07 9.01
CA THR A 204 -12.31 -17.73 7.61
C THR A 204 -13.07 -16.49 7.16
N GLU A 205 -14.30 -16.29 7.61
CA GLU A 205 -15.09 -15.09 7.29
C GLU A 205 -14.49 -13.82 7.91
N GLU A 206 -13.86 -13.91 9.09
CA GLU A 206 -13.29 -12.77 9.78
C GLU A 206 -11.85 -12.45 9.32
N ILE A 207 -11.06 -13.44 8.89
CA ILE A 207 -9.62 -13.27 8.64
C ILE A 207 -9.27 -13.28 7.15
N VAL A 208 -10.13 -13.84 6.28
CA VAL A 208 -9.84 -13.98 4.85
C VAL A 208 -10.45 -12.81 4.06
N LYS A 209 -9.63 -11.87 3.60
CA LYS A 209 -10.07 -10.63 2.92
C LYS A 209 -11.10 -10.85 1.79
N PRO A 210 -10.96 -11.83 0.87
CA PRO A 210 -11.98 -12.10 -0.13
C PRO A 210 -13.36 -12.43 0.45
N LEU A 211 -13.43 -13.14 1.60
CA LEU A 211 -14.68 -13.46 2.26
C LEU A 211 -15.27 -12.24 2.97
N GLN A 212 -14.44 -11.45 3.67
CA GLN A 212 -14.84 -10.16 4.24
C GLN A 212 -15.46 -9.24 3.16
N ASN A 213 -14.82 -9.14 1.99
CA ASN A 213 -15.32 -8.35 0.85
C ASN A 213 -16.70 -8.81 0.36
N GLN A 214 -16.98 -10.12 0.41
CA GLN A 214 -18.30 -10.66 0.05
C GLN A 214 -19.37 -10.27 1.07
N VAL A 215 -19.05 -10.30 2.35
CA VAL A 215 -19.96 -9.89 3.43
C VAL A 215 -20.33 -8.40 3.29
N ILE A 216 -19.33 -7.53 3.07
CA ILE A 216 -19.52 -6.08 2.97
C ILE A 216 -20.23 -5.67 1.67
N ARG A 217 -20.22 -6.51 0.62
CA ARG A 217 -20.85 -6.27 -0.70
C ARG A 217 -20.39 -4.97 -1.42
N MET A 218 -19.22 -4.43 -1.09
CA MET A 218 -18.72 -3.17 -1.66
C MET A 218 -18.03 -3.33 -3.02
N ASN A 219 -17.79 -4.56 -3.49
CA ASN A 219 -17.21 -4.88 -4.80
C ASN A 219 -15.89 -4.15 -5.11
N PHE A 220 -15.07 -3.85 -4.09
CA PHE A 220 -13.80 -3.14 -4.27
C PHE A 220 -12.90 -3.86 -5.28
N ASP A 221 -12.78 -5.18 -5.16
CA ASP A 221 -12.01 -6.04 -6.07
C ASP A 221 -12.41 -5.88 -7.53
N ASN A 222 -13.71 -5.91 -7.83
CA ASN A 222 -14.21 -5.78 -9.19
C ASN A 222 -13.98 -4.36 -9.75
N ARG A 223 -14.11 -3.34 -8.92
CA ARG A 223 -13.85 -1.94 -9.31
C ARG A 223 -12.37 -1.74 -9.63
N ALA A 224 -11.46 -2.17 -8.75
CA ALA A 224 -10.02 -2.10 -8.97
C ALA A 224 -9.59 -2.92 -10.18
N THR A 225 -10.11 -4.15 -10.33
CA THR A 225 -9.82 -4.99 -11.50
C THR A 225 -10.20 -4.29 -12.81
N ARG A 226 -11.35 -3.62 -12.85
CA ARG A 226 -11.79 -2.87 -14.05
C ARG A 226 -10.87 -1.71 -14.36
N ILE A 227 -10.45 -0.96 -13.34
CA ILE A 227 -9.50 0.15 -13.47
C ILE A 227 -8.16 -0.36 -13.99
N ILE A 228 -7.58 -1.39 -13.36
CA ILE A 228 -6.30 -1.99 -13.75
C ILE A 228 -6.35 -2.45 -15.20
N LYS A 229 -7.40 -3.20 -15.62
CA LYS A 229 -7.55 -3.68 -17.00
C LYS A 229 -7.70 -2.56 -18.03
N GLY A 230 -8.28 -1.42 -17.64
CA GLY A 230 -8.46 -0.24 -18.50
C GLY A 230 -7.24 0.67 -18.60
N SER A 231 -6.16 0.38 -17.88
CA SER A 231 -4.97 1.23 -17.83
C SER A 231 -4.06 1.07 -19.04
N SER A 232 -3.43 2.16 -19.45
CA SER A 232 -2.31 2.16 -20.40
C SER A 232 -0.96 2.11 -19.67
N ILE A 233 -0.87 2.80 -18.54
CA ILE A 233 0.28 2.79 -17.62
C ILE A 233 -0.24 2.50 -16.22
N ILE A 234 0.47 1.63 -15.51
CA ILE A 234 0.30 1.44 -14.07
C ILE A 234 1.56 1.93 -13.37
N CYS A 235 1.38 2.80 -12.37
CA CYS A 235 2.45 3.29 -11.51
C CYS A 235 2.21 2.80 -10.08
N VAL A 236 3.10 1.94 -9.58
CA VAL A 236 3.08 1.43 -8.20
C VAL A 236 3.96 2.33 -7.35
N TYR A 237 3.40 2.89 -6.29
CA TYR A 237 4.11 3.76 -5.36
C TYR A 237 3.93 3.32 -3.91
N GLY A 238 5.04 3.13 -3.22
CA GLY A 238 5.04 2.87 -1.78
C GLY A 238 4.41 1.53 -1.36
N MET A 239 4.29 0.57 -2.28
CA MET A 239 3.83 -0.79 -2.00
C MET A 239 5.02 -1.76 -1.93
N SER A 240 4.99 -2.67 -0.95
CA SER A 240 5.85 -3.84 -0.96
C SER A 240 5.34 -4.87 -1.99
N ILE A 241 6.26 -5.54 -2.70
CA ILE A 241 5.88 -6.68 -3.55
C ILE A 241 5.93 -7.93 -2.67
N GLY A 242 4.83 -8.18 -1.97
CA GLY A 242 4.66 -9.26 -1.00
C GLY A 242 3.71 -10.35 -1.47
N VAL A 243 3.73 -11.47 -0.74
CA VAL A 243 2.84 -12.63 -0.99
C VAL A 243 1.38 -12.30 -0.67
N THR A 244 1.15 -11.40 0.27
CA THR A 244 -0.19 -10.96 0.71
C THR A 244 -0.96 -10.23 -0.38
N ASP A 245 -0.26 -9.67 -1.38
CA ASP A 245 -0.86 -9.00 -2.54
C ASP A 245 -0.69 -9.80 -3.85
N LYS A 246 -0.33 -11.09 -3.76
CA LYS A 246 -0.06 -11.95 -4.92
C LYS A 246 -1.16 -11.92 -5.99
N LYS A 247 -2.44 -11.85 -5.58
CA LYS A 247 -3.59 -11.74 -6.48
C LYS A 247 -3.47 -10.51 -7.40
N TRP A 248 -3.05 -9.38 -6.83
CA TRP A 248 -2.90 -8.12 -7.55
C TRP A 248 -1.69 -8.14 -8.47
N TRP A 249 -0.58 -8.71 -8.01
CA TRP A 249 0.61 -8.88 -8.85
C TRP A 249 0.32 -9.77 -10.05
N LYS A 250 -0.43 -10.85 -9.86
CA LYS A 250 -0.86 -11.69 -10.97
C LYS A 250 -1.73 -10.91 -11.97
N LEU A 251 -2.73 -10.19 -11.50
CA LEU A 251 -3.59 -9.38 -12.36
C LEU A 251 -2.79 -8.34 -13.17
N ILE A 252 -1.82 -7.65 -12.53
CA ILE A 252 -0.98 -6.65 -13.17
C ILE A 252 -0.08 -7.29 -14.23
N MET A 253 0.49 -8.45 -13.94
CA MET A 253 1.36 -9.13 -14.89
C MET A 253 0.57 -9.73 -16.05
N ASP A 254 -0.63 -10.25 -15.83
CA ASP A 254 -1.56 -10.67 -16.89
C ASP A 254 -1.93 -9.47 -17.78
N TRP A 255 -2.30 -8.33 -17.15
CA TRP A 255 -2.58 -7.09 -17.87
C TRP A 255 -1.39 -6.62 -18.73
N LEU A 256 -0.16 -6.71 -18.21
CA LEU A 256 1.03 -6.30 -18.96
C LEU A 256 1.29 -7.20 -20.18
N GLN A 257 0.99 -8.51 -20.07
CA GLN A 257 1.13 -9.46 -21.18
C GLN A 257 0.12 -9.27 -22.28
N GLU A 258 -1.10 -8.83 -21.96
CA GLU A 258 -2.21 -8.73 -22.93
C GLU A 258 -1.95 -7.68 -24.04
N ASN A 259 -1.10 -6.68 -23.81
CA ASN A 259 -0.89 -5.60 -24.78
C ASN A 259 0.54 -5.02 -24.67
N SER A 260 1.26 -5.03 -25.80
CA SER A 260 2.65 -4.54 -25.87
C SER A 260 2.82 -3.03 -25.67
N ALA A 261 1.74 -2.24 -25.76
CA ALA A 261 1.76 -0.81 -25.50
C ALA A 261 1.58 -0.45 -24.01
N ARG A 262 1.40 -1.45 -23.13
CA ARG A 262 1.23 -1.24 -21.70
C ARG A 262 2.57 -1.20 -20.97
N HIS A 263 2.69 -0.32 -19.99
CA HIS A 263 3.90 -0.13 -19.19
C HIS A 263 3.61 -0.15 -17.70
N LEU A 264 4.47 -0.81 -16.95
CA LEU A 264 4.46 -0.87 -15.48
C LEU A 264 5.63 -0.06 -14.94
N ILE A 265 5.35 0.92 -14.09
CA ILE A 265 6.35 1.71 -13.35
C ILE A 265 6.27 1.28 -11.88
N VAL A 266 7.40 0.99 -11.26
CA VAL A 266 7.51 0.59 -9.86
C VAL A 266 8.45 1.54 -9.15
N LEU A 267 7.90 2.38 -8.28
CA LEU A 267 8.64 3.33 -7.46
C LEU A 267 8.69 2.82 -6.02
N GLN A 268 9.88 2.46 -5.55
CA GLN A 268 10.10 1.93 -4.21
C GLN A 268 11.14 2.73 -3.44
N HIS A 269 10.97 2.82 -2.14
CA HIS A 269 12.02 3.28 -1.25
C HIS A 269 12.94 2.12 -0.88
N LYS A 270 14.27 2.28 -1.05
CA LYS A 270 15.27 1.27 -0.68
C LYS A 270 16.56 1.92 -0.23
N GLU A 271 17.06 1.51 0.91
CA GLU A 271 18.37 1.92 1.37
C GLU A 271 19.51 1.29 0.54
N GLY A 272 20.63 1.96 0.52
CA GLY A 272 21.85 1.42 -0.10
C GLY A 272 21.88 1.42 -1.63
N THR A 273 20.99 2.15 -2.29
CA THR A 273 20.91 2.26 -3.77
C THR A 273 22.02 3.13 -4.39
N ARG A 274 22.88 3.74 -3.57
CA ARG A 274 23.97 4.64 -4.01
C ARG A 274 24.94 3.98 -5.01
N PHE A 275 25.11 2.65 -4.95
CA PHE A 275 26.04 1.93 -5.80
C PHE A 275 25.32 1.21 -6.94
N THR A 276 25.79 1.39 -8.18
CA THR A 276 25.20 0.81 -9.39
C THR A 276 25.01 -0.71 -9.31
N PHE A 277 25.97 -1.44 -8.72
CA PHE A 277 25.87 -2.89 -8.59
C PHE A 277 24.75 -3.31 -7.62
N ARG A 278 24.54 -2.57 -6.52
CA ARG A 278 23.41 -2.77 -5.60
C ARG A 278 22.10 -2.45 -6.27
N TRP A 279 22.04 -1.32 -6.96
CA TRP A 279 20.87 -0.92 -7.73
C TRP A 279 20.44 -2.02 -8.72
N ASN A 280 21.38 -2.52 -9.53
CA ASN A 280 21.10 -3.59 -10.50
C ASN A 280 20.61 -4.89 -9.82
N ARG A 281 21.15 -5.24 -8.66
CA ARG A 281 20.68 -6.39 -7.87
C ARG A 281 19.25 -6.18 -7.42
N LEU A 282 18.92 -5.04 -6.85
CA LEU A 282 17.57 -4.72 -6.38
C LEU A 282 16.54 -4.71 -7.52
N VAL A 283 16.91 -4.19 -8.69
CA VAL A 283 16.03 -4.26 -9.88
C VAL A 283 15.75 -5.72 -10.28
N LYS A 284 16.76 -6.58 -10.27
CA LYS A 284 16.58 -8.02 -10.56
C LYS A 284 15.69 -8.68 -9.51
N GLU A 285 15.85 -8.36 -8.23
CA GLU A 285 15.03 -8.88 -7.14
C GLU A 285 13.56 -8.45 -7.29
N VAL A 286 13.28 -7.19 -7.59
CA VAL A 286 11.94 -6.68 -7.82
C VAL A 286 11.29 -7.37 -9.03
N ARG A 287 12.01 -7.49 -10.16
CA ARG A 287 11.50 -8.21 -11.33
C ARG A 287 11.24 -9.68 -11.05
N ALA A 288 12.15 -10.35 -10.36
CA ALA A 288 11.98 -11.76 -10.00
C ALA A 288 10.72 -11.98 -9.15
N LYS A 289 10.43 -11.10 -8.19
CA LYS A 289 9.18 -11.15 -7.41
C LYS A 289 7.94 -10.93 -8.28
N LEU A 290 7.97 -9.96 -9.18
CA LEU A 290 6.86 -9.71 -10.11
C LEU A 290 6.60 -10.93 -11.00
N PHE A 291 7.65 -11.54 -11.56
CA PHE A 291 7.53 -12.74 -12.38
C PHE A 291 7.04 -13.95 -11.59
N LEU A 292 7.56 -14.14 -10.36
CA LEU A 292 7.13 -15.21 -9.47
C LEU A 292 5.64 -15.09 -9.12
N TYR A 293 5.20 -13.92 -8.63
CA TYR A 293 3.81 -13.72 -8.22
C TYR A 293 2.85 -13.60 -9.41
N GLY A 294 3.35 -13.15 -10.55
CA GLY A 294 2.63 -13.14 -11.82
C GLY A 294 2.51 -14.48 -12.50
N ASN A 295 3.24 -15.52 -12.01
CA ASN A 295 3.37 -16.82 -12.68
C ASN A 295 3.84 -16.68 -14.14
N ILE A 296 4.89 -15.85 -14.39
CA ILE A 296 5.41 -15.60 -15.74
C ILE A 296 6.45 -16.65 -16.10
N PRO A 297 6.23 -17.47 -17.13
CA PRO A 297 7.20 -18.44 -17.62
C PRO A 297 8.49 -17.75 -18.09
N GLU A 298 9.65 -18.42 -17.92
CA GLU A 298 10.96 -17.84 -18.24
C GLU A 298 11.06 -17.35 -19.69
N GLU A 299 10.49 -18.09 -20.63
CA GLU A 299 10.48 -17.74 -22.05
C GLU A 299 9.74 -16.45 -22.39
N LYS A 300 8.82 -16.00 -21.51
CA LYS A 300 8.06 -14.75 -21.69
C LYS A 300 8.66 -13.56 -20.93
N GLN A 301 9.60 -13.79 -20.03
CA GLN A 301 10.13 -12.73 -19.16
C GLN A 301 10.90 -11.66 -19.95
N SER A 302 11.69 -12.06 -20.96
CA SER A 302 12.47 -11.15 -21.79
C SER A 302 11.63 -10.08 -22.47
N ASP A 303 10.44 -10.44 -22.95
CA ASP A 303 9.51 -9.52 -23.65
C ASP A 303 8.90 -8.46 -22.74
N LEU A 304 8.86 -8.76 -21.44
CA LEU A 304 8.28 -7.86 -20.43
C LEU A 304 9.29 -6.90 -19.83
N VAL A 305 10.57 -7.26 -19.81
CA VAL A 305 11.65 -6.49 -19.14
C VAL A 305 11.69 -5.04 -19.59
N SER A 306 11.54 -4.78 -20.91
CA SER A 306 11.60 -3.42 -21.49
C SER A 306 10.38 -2.55 -21.14
N ARG A 307 9.34 -3.13 -20.57
CA ARG A 307 8.09 -2.46 -20.20
C ARG A 307 7.85 -2.41 -18.68
N ILE A 308 8.80 -2.92 -17.90
CA ILE A 308 8.81 -2.85 -16.44
C ILE A 308 9.93 -1.90 -16.02
N HIS A 309 9.55 -0.69 -15.66
CA HIS A 309 10.42 0.40 -15.24
C HIS A 309 10.50 0.43 -13.72
N ILE A 310 11.68 0.26 -13.15
CA ILE A 310 11.88 0.23 -11.71
C ILE A 310 12.83 1.34 -11.31
N GLU A 311 12.38 2.18 -10.38
CA GLU A 311 13.19 3.25 -9.82
C GLU A 311 13.12 3.24 -8.30
N PHE A 312 14.23 3.60 -7.65
CA PHE A 312 14.32 3.63 -6.20
C PHE A 312 14.51 5.06 -5.72
N ASN A 313 13.87 5.38 -4.59
CA ASN A 313 13.95 6.68 -3.93
C ASN A 313 13.51 7.84 -4.82
N HIS A 314 12.61 7.57 -5.75
CA HIS A 314 11.93 8.58 -6.54
C HIS A 314 10.62 8.96 -5.83
N ASP A 315 10.75 9.80 -4.81
CA ASP A 315 9.68 10.11 -3.85
C ASP A 315 8.76 11.21 -4.40
N ILE A 316 7.95 10.86 -5.40
CA ILE A 316 7.03 11.80 -6.08
C ILE A 316 5.98 12.39 -5.14
N PHE A 317 5.61 11.70 -4.06
CA PHE A 317 4.65 12.14 -3.05
C PHE A 317 5.29 12.52 -1.71
N ALA A 318 6.60 12.75 -1.64
CA ALA A 318 7.25 13.22 -0.41
C ALA A 318 6.85 14.68 -0.12
N MET A 319 5.98 14.87 0.87
CA MET A 319 5.38 16.17 1.15
C MET A 319 5.56 16.66 2.59
N ASN A 320 5.98 15.86 3.52
CA ASN A 320 6.07 16.17 4.95
C ASN A 320 4.95 17.11 5.45
N LEU A 321 3.76 16.54 5.57
CA LEU A 321 2.53 17.23 5.96
C LEU A 321 2.11 16.89 7.39
N ARG A 322 3.02 16.36 8.22
CA ARG A 322 2.75 16.15 9.64
C ARG A 322 2.69 17.50 10.35
N LYS A 323 1.69 17.69 11.18
CA LYS A 323 1.64 18.81 12.12
C LYS A 323 2.86 18.75 13.02
N GLN A 324 3.49 19.90 13.28
CA GLN A 324 4.54 19.98 14.28
C GLN A 324 3.87 19.79 15.64
N ASP A 325 4.46 18.95 16.49
CA ASP A 325 4.04 18.85 17.88
C ASP A 325 4.21 20.25 18.49
N THR A 326 3.10 20.93 18.76
CA THR A 326 3.15 22.16 19.56
C THR A 326 3.48 21.73 20.96
N ASP A 327 4.71 22.00 21.39
CA ASP A 327 5.18 21.85 22.77
C ASP A 327 4.39 22.78 23.72
N GLU A 328 3.12 22.50 23.96
CA GLU A 328 2.29 23.24 24.91
C GLU A 328 2.32 22.65 26.33
N ASN A 329 3.31 21.78 26.67
CA ASN A 329 3.43 21.23 28.01
C ASN A 329 4.86 21.23 28.60
N MET A 330 5.71 22.14 28.18
CA MET A 330 6.88 22.50 29.01
C MET A 330 6.51 23.67 29.93
N GLN A 331 5.83 23.38 31.04
CA GLN A 331 5.91 24.29 32.17
C GLN A 331 7.36 24.28 32.70
N PRO A 332 8.00 25.46 32.83
CA PRO A 332 9.34 25.49 33.41
C PRO A 332 9.25 25.04 34.87
N VAL A 333 9.96 23.97 35.18
CA VAL A 333 10.21 23.60 36.59
C VAL A 333 10.93 24.81 37.23
N LYS A 334 10.18 25.52 38.08
CA LYS A 334 10.76 26.59 38.90
C LYS A 334 11.83 25.97 39.81
N ALA A 335 13.04 26.55 39.71
CA ALA A 335 14.17 26.28 40.57
C ALA A 335 13.88 26.56 42.05
#